data_d87822394d50ac8a22d9dfcdecf27480
#
_entry.id   d87822394d50ac8a22d9dfcdecf27480
#
_cell.length_a   1.000
_cell.length_b   1.000
_cell.length_c   1.000
_cell.angle_alpha   90.00
_cell.angle_beta   90.00
_cell.angle_gamma   90.00
#
_symmetry.space_group_name_H-M   'P 1'
#
loop_
_entity.id
_entity.type
_entity.pdbx_description
1 polymer ?
#
loop_
_entity_poly.entity_id
_entity_poly.type
_entity_poly.pdbx_seq_one_letter_code
_entity_poly.pdbx_strand_id
1 'polypeptide(L)'
;MLAAVLGAVALYTFIGFIPGTDETSVLAPVTLALVLSGAPPQVVLSFFVSAVVTLNLMNGIPTALVGLPGGVMSAPLMEHSVLLRNRGLASDTIRKMAVGSAIGTLVSIPLSFALAGLIARFAEPIKAQAPLILAACAVLLALLGRNRILALVAIVPMALMFEALPALYHATHIIPADKKVSISFFLGITVGPMLVTLLELLNPRRREALPHGDRTRTALLRSGFRSQALMPGNLVTRSEGWWSTAMAALSTPLFMLSPVGLTFLLGEASVARMKDDPVRRSQRAVTVMSALTHSTYLAGVIIPLVALGFPVSGVSAGPAMPLFEAPPVYDLDHQDRKSTRLNSSHARLS
;
A
#
# COMPACT_ATOMS: atom_id res chain seq x y z
N MET A 1 11.69 -16.65 11.09
CA MET A 1 11.43 -15.22 10.88
C MET A 1 12.54 -14.53 10.08
N LEU A 2 13.83 -14.53 10.48
CA LEU A 2 14.90 -13.85 9.73
C LEU A 2 15.01 -14.30 8.27
N ALA A 3 14.95 -15.60 8.01
CA ALA A 3 14.98 -16.13 6.62
C ALA A 3 13.79 -15.64 5.78
N ALA A 4 12.59 -15.53 6.38
CA ALA A 4 11.41 -15.01 5.70
C ALA A 4 11.56 -13.52 5.37
N VAL A 5 12.10 -12.73 6.29
CA VAL A 5 12.42 -11.30 6.08
C VAL A 5 13.42 -11.15 4.94
N LEU A 6 14.54 -11.87 4.98
CA LEU A 6 15.58 -11.80 3.95
C LEU A 6 15.07 -12.29 2.58
N GLY A 7 14.26 -13.35 2.57
CA GLY A 7 13.62 -13.85 1.36
C GLY A 7 12.65 -12.82 0.76
N ALA A 8 11.84 -12.16 1.58
CA ALA A 8 10.96 -11.09 1.14
C ALA A 8 11.75 -9.92 0.56
N VAL A 9 12.79 -9.46 1.28
CA VAL A 9 13.64 -8.35 0.82
C VAL A 9 14.30 -8.69 -0.52
N ALA A 10 14.89 -9.88 -0.66
CA ALA A 10 15.51 -10.30 -1.90
C ALA A 10 14.51 -10.34 -3.06
N LEU A 11 13.37 -11.03 -2.88
CA LEU A 11 12.36 -11.20 -3.92
C LEU A 11 11.77 -9.85 -4.36
N TYR A 12 11.31 -9.03 -3.42
CA TYR A 12 10.63 -7.78 -3.72
C TYR A 12 11.58 -6.63 -4.09
N THR A 13 12.86 -6.75 -3.85
CA THR A 13 13.86 -5.87 -4.46
C THR A 13 13.86 -6.01 -5.99
N PHE A 14 13.84 -7.23 -6.51
CA PHE A 14 13.79 -7.44 -7.97
C PHE A 14 12.44 -7.04 -8.56
N ILE A 15 11.34 -7.45 -7.94
CA ILE A 15 9.98 -7.17 -8.44
C ILE A 15 9.71 -5.65 -8.48
N GLY A 16 10.10 -4.92 -7.43
CA GLY A 16 9.84 -3.48 -7.33
C GLY A 16 10.64 -2.61 -8.31
N PHE A 17 11.64 -3.15 -9.00
CA PHE A 17 12.29 -2.44 -10.11
C PHE A 17 11.45 -2.43 -11.39
N ILE A 18 10.44 -3.28 -11.51
CA ILE A 18 9.57 -3.34 -12.69
C ILE A 18 8.48 -2.30 -12.54
N PRO A 19 8.51 -1.19 -13.32
CA PRO A 19 7.51 -0.14 -13.20
C PRO A 19 6.12 -0.65 -13.60
N GLY A 20 5.09 -0.18 -12.87
CA GLY A 20 3.70 -0.55 -13.12
C GLY A 20 3.28 -1.87 -12.50
N THR A 21 4.10 -2.44 -11.58
CA THR A 21 3.67 -3.61 -10.81
C THR A 21 2.57 -3.19 -9.83
N ASP A 22 1.46 -3.94 -9.87
CA ASP A 22 0.40 -3.79 -8.88
C ASP A 22 0.70 -4.60 -7.63
N GLU A 23 0.53 -3.98 -6.47
CA GLU A 23 0.82 -4.61 -5.18
C GLU A 23 -0.02 -5.87 -4.96
N THR A 24 -1.29 -5.89 -5.41
CA THR A 24 -2.17 -7.06 -5.25
C THR A 24 -1.66 -8.25 -6.06
N SER A 25 -1.27 -7.99 -7.31
CA SER A 25 -0.82 -9.05 -8.22
C SER A 25 0.47 -9.73 -7.77
N VAL A 26 1.32 -9.01 -7.04
CA VAL A 26 2.65 -9.53 -6.64
C VAL A 26 2.71 -9.97 -5.18
N LEU A 27 1.94 -9.32 -4.27
CA LEU A 27 1.96 -9.67 -2.84
C LEU A 27 0.99 -10.81 -2.52
N ALA A 28 -0.24 -10.77 -3.04
CA ALA A 28 -1.27 -11.73 -2.67
C ALA A 28 -0.93 -13.18 -3.04
N PRO A 29 -0.43 -13.52 -4.27
CA PRO A 29 -0.11 -14.90 -4.61
C PRO A 29 1.01 -15.50 -3.76
N VAL A 30 2.08 -14.73 -3.50
CA VAL A 30 3.22 -15.22 -2.71
C VAL A 30 2.82 -15.38 -1.24
N THR A 31 2.04 -14.43 -0.70
CA THR A 31 1.51 -14.52 0.66
C THR A 31 0.58 -15.71 0.81
N LEU A 32 -0.31 -15.94 -0.17
CA LEU A 32 -1.20 -17.10 -0.19
C LEU A 32 -0.40 -18.41 -0.22
N ALA A 33 0.62 -18.52 -1.06
CA ALA A 33 1.47 -19.71 -1.12
C ALA A 33 2.14 -19.98 0.24
N LEU A 34 2.61 -18.93 0.92
CA LEU A 34 3.22 -19.03 2.24
C LEU A 34 2.21 -19.46 3.32
N VAL A 35 0.98 -18.94 3.26
CA VAL A 35 -0.13 -19.36 4.14
C VAL A 35 -0.47 -20.83 3.92
N LEU A 36 -0.63 -21.24 2.66
CA LEU A 36 -0.96 -22.63 2.29
C LEU A 36 0.16 -23.62 2.62
N SER A 37 1.41 -23.17 2.72
CA SER A 37 2.53 -24.03 3.16
C SER A 37 2.48 -24.37 4.66
N GLY A 38 1.52 -23.84 5.41
CA GLY A 38 1.40 -24.03 6.85
C GLY A 38 2.46 -23.29 7.67
N ALA A 39 3.08 -22.24 7.10
CA ALA A 39 4.06 -21.44 7.82
C ALA A 39 3.43 -20.78 9.08
N PRO A 40 4.18 -20.67 10.19
CA PRO A 40 3.68 -20.01 11.39
C PRO A 40 3.25 -18.57 11.11
N PRO A 41 2.16 -18.08 11.75
CA PRO A 41 1.60 -16.74 11.48
C PRO A 41 2.62 -15.61 11.60
N GLN A 42 3.50 -15.69 12.60
CA GLN A 42 4.54 -14.69 12.81
C GLN A 42 5.53 -14.64 11.64
N VAL A 43 5.78 -15.80 10.99
CA VAL A 43 6.63 -15.89 9.80
C VAL A 43 5.94 -15.26 8.61
N VAL A 44 4.65 -15.58 8.40
CA VAL A 44 3.83 -15.02 7.31
C VAL A 44 3.72 -13.50 7.44
N LEU A 45 3.40 -13.00 8.65
CA LEU A 45 3.29 -11.56 8.90
C LEU A 45 4.64 -10.84 8.72
N SER A 46 5.73 -11.43 9.23
CA SER A 46 7.08 -10.85 9.07
C SER A 46 7.49 -10.80 7.59
N PHE A 47 7.18 -11.84 6.83
CA PHE A 47 7.40 -11.87 5.38
C PHE A 47 6.58 -10.77 4.70
N PHE A 48 5.29 -10.71 4.97
CA PHE A 48 4.38 -9.75 4.33
C PHE A 48 4.78 -8.29 4.61
N VAL A 49 5.04 -7.94 5.87
CA VAL A 49 5.47 -6.59 6.26
C VAL A 49 6.79 -6.23 5.56
N SER A 50 7.76 -7.14 5.54
CA SER A 50 9.04 -6.92 4.85
C SER A 50 8.88 -6.78 3.34
N ALA A 51 8.00 -7.59 2.74
CA ALA A 51 7.65 -7.53 1.34
C ALA A 51 7.04 -6.17 0.96
N VAL A 52 6.06 -5.71 1.74
CA VAL A 52 5.41 -4.40 1.55
C VAL A 52 6.40 -3.25 1.64
N VAL A 53 7.23 -3.24 2.69
CA VAL A 53 8.21 -2.17 2.90
C VAL A 53 9.22 -2.14 1.75
N THR A 54 9.73 -3.31 1.35
CA THR A 54 10.70 -3.41 0.26
C THR A 54 10.07 -3.02 -1.08
N LEU A 55 8.91 -3.56 -1.41
CA LEU A 55 8.23 -3.28 -2.67
C LEU A 55 7.93 -1.79 -2.83
N ASN A 56 7.34 -1.16 -1.82
CA ASN A 56 7.01 0.27 -1.88
C ASN A 56 8.25 1.16 -1.96
N LEU A 57 9.32 0.80 -1.26
CA LEU A 57 10.59 1.51 -1.37
C LEU A 57 11.18 1.39 -2.79
N MET A 58 11.20 0.17 -3.34
CA MET A 58 11.77 -0.10 -4.67
C MET A 58 10.94 0.52 -5.79
N ASN A 59 9.61 0.56 -5.67
CA ASN A 59 8.70 1.27 -6.58
C ASN A 59 8.97 2.79 -6.65
N GLY A 60 9.57 3.37 -5.63
CA GLY A 60 10.02 4.75 -5.63
C GLY A 60 11.19 5.02 -6.58
N ILE A 61 12.01 4.00 -6.88
CA ILE A 61 13.20 4.16 -7.74
C ILE A 61 12.85 4.50 -9.19
N PRO A 62 12.01 3.72 -9.91
CA PRO A 62 11.58 4.12 -11.25
C PRO A 62 10.85 5.46 -11.26
N THR A 63 10.11 5.78 -10.21
CA THR A 63 9.45 7.08 -10.07
C THR A 63 10.45 8.23 -10.02
N ALA A 64 11.53 8.08 -9.27
CA ALA A 64 12.58 9.09 -9.15
C ALA A 64 13.48 9.19 -10.39
N LEU A 65 13.78 8.06 -11.05
CA LEU A 65 14.72 8.00 -12.18
C LEU A 65 14.07 8.31 -13.52
N VAL A 66 12.90 7.74 -13.77
CA VAL A 66 12.24 7.77 -15.07
C VAL A 66 11.01 8.68 -15.05
N GLY A 67 10.43 8.91 -13.87
CA GLY A 67 9.18 9.65 -13.73
C GLY A 67 7.96 8.79 -14.12
N LEU A 68 8.08 7.48 -14.01
CA LEU A 68 6.98 6.53 -14.17
C LEU A 68 6.64 5.96 -12.79
N PRO A 69 5.35 5.83 -12.44
CA PRO A 69 4.98 5.24 -11.16
C PRO A 69 5.42 3.77 -11.14
N GLY A 70 6.20 3.40 -10.13
CA GLY A 70 6.61 2.01 -9.93
C GLY A 70 5.42 1.12 -9.55
N GLY A 71 4.51 1.65 -8.73
CA GLY A 71 3.28 1.02 -8.30
C GLY A 71 2.23 2.08 -7.95
N VAL A 72 1.06 1.65 -7.52
CA VAL A 72 -0.08 2.54 -7.20
C VAL A 72 0.29 3.51 -6.07
N MET A 73 1.00 3.03 -5.07
CA MET A 73 1.42 3.83 -3.90
C MET A 73 2.50 4.86 -4.22
N SER A 74 3.20 4.74 -5.35
CA SER A 74 4.21 5.72 -5.78
C SER A 74 3.64 6.86 -6.65
N ALA A 75 2.38 6.75 -7.09
CA ALA A 75 1.73 7.76 -7.93
C ALA A 75 1.70 9.18 -7.30
N PRO A 76 1.42 9.37 -6.00
CA PRO A 76 1.46 10.69 -5.37
C PRO A 76 2.83 11.38 -5.43
N LEU A 77 3.92 10.61 -5.51
CA LEU A 77 5.29 11.14 -5.52
C LEU A 77 5.73 11.64 -6.90
N MET A 78 4.98 11.33 -7.97
CA MET A 78 5.41 11.56 -9.36
C MET A 78 5.74 13.01 -9.65
N GLU A 79 4.83 13.94 -9.37
CA GLU A 79 4.99 15.35 -9.71
C GLU A 79 6.28 15.93 -9.12
N HIS A 80 6.48 15.72 -7.83
CA HIS A 80 7.67 16.17 -7.13
C HIS A 80 8.95 15.48 -7.57
N SER A 81 8.88 14.18 -7.85
CA SER A 81 10.02 13.39 -8.32
C SER A 81 10.49 13.83 -9.71
N VAL A 82 9.55 14.09 -10.63
CA VAL A 82 9.86 14.61 -11.97
C VAL A 82 10.51 15.99 -11.89
N LEU A 83 10.01 16.89 -11.03
CA LEU A 83 10.62 18.20 -10.81
C LEU A 83 12.07 18.05 -10.33
N LEU A 84 12.32 17.21 -9.32
CA LEU A 84 13.64 16.98 -8.76
C LEU A 84 14.58 16.32 -9.78
N ARG A 85 14.09 15.34 -10.54
CA ARG A 85 14.85 14.71 -11.64
C ARG A 85 15.30 15.73 -12.68
N ASN A 86 14.40 16.61 -13.12
CA ASN A 86 14.72 17.66 -14.12
C ASN A 86 15.75 18.66 -13.60
N ARG A 87 15.95 18.73 -12.28
CA ARG A 87 17.03 19.51 -11.62
C ARG A 87 18.30 18.69 -11.34
N GLY A 88 18.39 17.44 -11.83
CA GLY A 88 19.54 16.55 -11.61
C GLY A 88 19.63 15.96 -10.20
N LEU A 89 18.56 16.01 -9.40
CA LEU A 89 18.52 15.60 -8.00
C LEU A 89 17.89 14.18 -7.81
N ALA A 90 17.85 13.35 -8.85
CA ALA A 90 17.24 12.02 -8.78
C ALA A 90 17.86 11.13 -7.70
N SER A 91 19.19 11.14 -7.55
CA SER A 91 19.88 10.38 -6.50
C SER A 91 19.49 10.84 -5.09
N ASP A 92 19.41 12.16 -4.87
CA ASP A 92 18.98 12.69 -3.57
C ASP A 92 17.51 12.39 -3.29
N THR A 93 16.68 12.37 -4.33
CA THR A 93 15.27 11.96 -4.25
C THR A 93 15.15 10.53 -3.72
N ILE A 94 15.90 9.57 -4.29
CA ILE A 94 15.88 8.17 -3.84
C ILE A 94 16.33 8.06 -2.39
N ARG A 95 17.39 8.76 -2.00
CA ARG A 95 17.88 8.76 -0.61
C ARG A 95 16.83 9.33 0.36
N LYS A 96 16.18 10.44 -0.01
CA LYS A 96 15.10 11.04 0.79
C LYS A 96 13.88 10.12 0.88
N MET A 97 13.52 9.43 -0.19
CA MET A 97 12.49 8.39 -0.17
C MET A 97 12.84 7.28 0.81
N ALA A 98 14.09 6.78 0.78
CA ALA A 98 14.53 5.72 1.69
C ALA A 98 14.45 6.14 3.17
N VAL A 99 14.89 7.36 3.50
CA VAL A 99 14.79 7.88 4.88
C VAL A 99 13.33 8.10 5.28
N GLY A 100 12.51 8.68 4.40
CA GLY A 100 11.08 8.83 4.63
C GLY A 100 10.39 7.50 4.89
N SER A 101 10.68 6.48 4.07
CA SER A 101 10.17 5.12 4.22
C SER A 101 10.56 4.50 5.57
N ALA A 102 11.81 4.68 5.99
CA ALA A 102 12.28 4.22 7.30
C ALA A 102 11.52 4.90 8.45
N ILE A 103 11.36 6.23 8.39
CA ILE A 103 10.58 6.99 9.38
C ILE A 103 9.14 6.48 9.43
N GLY A 104 8.47 6.37 8.27
CA GLY A 104 7.09 5.89 8.18
C GLY A 104 6.91 4.51 8.78
N THR A 105 7.81 3.59 8.46
CA THR A 105 7.79 2.21 8.98
C THR A 105 8.01 2.17 10.49
N LEU A 106 9.04 2.87 10.98
CA LEU A 106 9.40 2.89 12.42
C LEU A 106 8.33 3.55 13.29
N VAL A 107 7.60 4.53 12.76
CA VAL A 107 6.50 5.18 13.47
C VAL A 107 5.23 4.34 13.40
N SER A 108 4.88 3.83 12.22
CA SER A 108 3.58 3.19 12.02
C SER A 108 3.47 1.82 12.65
N ILE A 109 4.54 1.00 12.65
CA ILE A 109 4.45 -0.35 13.20
C ILE A 109 4.08 -0.32 14.69
N PRO A 110 4.85 0.31 15.59
CA PRO A 110 4.49 0.33 17.01
C PRO A 110 3.16 1.05 17.26
N LEU A 111 2.88 2.13 16.53
CA LEU A 111 1.64 2.86 16.68
C LEU A 111 0.42 2.04 16.20
N SER A 112 0.57 1.25 15.12
CA SER A 112 -0.49 0.37 14.64
C SER A 112 -0.82 -0.73 15.63
N PHE A 113 0.18 -1.36 16.29
CA PHE A 113 -0.07 -2.34 17.34
C PHE A 113 -0.71 -1.71 18.58
N ALA A 114 -0.26 -0.52 18.99
CA ALA A 114 -0.86 0.20 20.11
C ALA A 114 -2.33 0.56 19.83
N LEU A 115 -2.61 1.08 18.62
CA LEU A 115 -3.98 1.40 18.19
C LEU A 115 -4.83 0.14 18.02
N ALA A 116 -4.27 -0.94 17.49
CA ALA A 116 -5.00 -2.20 17.37
C ALA A 116 -5.48 -2.71 18.73
N GLY A 117 -4.66 -2.65 19.78
CA GLY A 117 -5.06 -2.99 21.14
C GLY A 117 -6.17 -2.10 21.71
N LEU A 118 -6.20 -0.81 21.34
CA LEU A 118 -7.28 0.11 21.69
C LEU A 118 -8.56 -0.17 20.91
N ILE A 119 -8.45 -0.34 19.59
CA ILE A 119 -9.57 -0.53 18.66
C ILE A 119 -10.24 -1.90 18.88
N ALA A 120 -9.49 -2.92 19.29
CA ALA A 120 -10.02 -4.25 19.60
C ALA A 120 -11.17 -4.21 20.62
N ARG A 121 -11.13 -3.25 21.56
CA ARG A 121 -12.22 -3.02 22.55
C ARG A 121 -13.52 -2.58 21.90
N PHE A 122 -13.46 -1.99 20.71
CA PHE A 122 -14.59 -1.48 19.94
C PHE A 122 -14.83 -2.30 18.67
N ALA A 123 -14.25 -3.50 18.55
CA ALA A 123 -14.31 -4.30 17.33
C ALA A 123 -15.74 -4.64 16.91
N GLU A 124 -16.59 -5.06 17.85
CA GLU A 124 -17.99 -5.43 17.56
C GLU A 124 -18.83 -4.26 17.03
N PRO A 125 -18.87 -3.06 17.70
CA PRO A 125 -19.56 -1.89 17.14
C PRO A 125 -18.99 -1.47 15.79
N ILE A 126 -17.67 -1.48 15.61
CA ILE A 126 -17.02 -1.14 14.32
C ILE A 126 -17.44 -2.13 13.23
N LYS A 127 -17.46 -3.42 13.54
CA LYS A 127 -17.87 -4.47 12.62
C LYS A 127 -19.33 -4.32 12.18
N ALA A 128 -20.22 -4.03 13.13
CA ALA A 128 -21.64 -3.81 12.85
C ALA A 128 -21.88 -2.58 11.94
N GLN A 129 -21.06 -1.53 12.08
CA GLN A 129 -21.17 -0.28 11.32
C GLN A 129 -20.16 -0.19 10.16
N ALA A 130 -19.36 -1.24 9.89
CA ALA A 130 -18.30 -1.21 8.87
C ALA A 130 -18.80 -0.77 7.48
N PRO A 131 -19.96 -1.24 6.95
CA PRO A 131 -20.45 -0.80 5.66
C PRO A 131 -20.72 0.71 5.62
N LEU A 132 -21.32 1.26 6.69
CA LEU A 132 -21.63 2.68 6.78
C LEU A 132 -20.35 3.52 6.90
N ILE A 133 -19.40 3.08 7.71
CA ILE A 133 -18.10 3.76 7.88
C ILE A 133 -17.35 3.79 6.56
N LEU A 134 -17.28 2.67 5.84
CA LEU A 134 -16.61 2.59 4.54
C LEU A 134 -17.27 3.49 3.49
N ALA A 135 -18.61 3.50 3.44
CA ALA A 135 -19.36 4.39 2.55
C ALA A 135 -19.08 5.88 2.89
N ALA A 136 -19.12 6.25 4.16
CA ALA A 136 -18.80 7.60 4.62
C ALA A 136 -17.34 7.99 4.26
N CYS A 137 -16.38 7.08 4.43
CA CYS A 137 -14.98 7.28 4.04
C CYS A 137 -14.84 7.49 2.52
N ALA A 138 -15.55 6.72 1.70
CA ALA A 138 -15.52 6.86 0.24
C ALA A 138 -16.09 8.22 -0.19
N VAL A 139 -17.22 8.63 0.38
CA VAL A 139 -17.83 9.95 0.14
C VAL A 139 -16.90 11.08 0.58
N LEU A 140 -16.30 10.96 1.77
CA LEU A 140 -15.36 11.97 2.29
C LEU A 140 -14.17 12.15 1.35
N LEU A 141 -13.55 11.05 0.89
CA LEU A 141 -12.44 11.12 -0.05
C LEU A 141 -12.84 11.69 -1.41
N ALA A 142 -14.03 11.35 -1.90
CA ALA A 142 -14.58 11.93 -3.13
C ALA A 142 -14.75 13.44 -3.01
N LEU A 143 -15.24 13.93 -1.87
CA LEU A 143 -15.42 15.37 -1.57
C LEU A 143 -14.09 16.12 -1.43
N LEU A 144 -13.06 15.46 -0.92
CA LEU A 144 -11.71 16.03 -0.79
C LEU A 144 -10.92 16.00 -2.11
N GLY A 145 -11.37 15.22 -3.09
CA GLY A 145 -10.74 15.10 -4.40
C GLY A 145 -10.89 16.35 -5.27
N ARG A 146 -10.03 16.46 -6.30
CA ARG A 146 -10.02 17.59 -7.24
C ARG A 146 -11.32 17.68 -8.07
N ASN A 147 -11.87 16.53 -8.48
CA ASN A 147 -13.09 16.41 -9.28
C ASN A 147 -14.25 15.83 -8.44
N ARG A 148 -14.71 16.58 -7.47
CA ARG A 148 -15.70 16.14 -6.46
C ARG A 148 -16.96 15.51 -7.04
N ILE A 149 -17.58 16.17 -8.03
CA ILE A 149 -18.84 15.71 -8.63
C ILE A 149 -18.62 14.39 -9.38
N LEU A 150 -17.58 14.29 -10.20
CA LEU A 150 -17.28 13.08 -10.95
C LEU A 150 -16.93 11.91 -10.03
N ALA A 151 -16.17 12.17 -8.96
CA ALA A 151 -15.82 11.17 -7.96
C ALA A 151 -17.05 10.65 -7.21
N LEU A 152 -17.98 11.54 -6.81
CA LEU A 152 -19.23 11.14 -6.15
C LEU A 152 -20.13 10.33 -7.10
N VAL A 153 -20.28 10.77 -8.34
CA VAL A 153 -21.10 10.06 -9.36
C VAL A 153 -20.50 8.69 -9.66
N ALA A 154 -19.16 8.56 -9.65
CA ALA A 154 -18.49 7.28 -9.92
C ALA A 154 -18.69 6.23 -8.81
N ILE A 155 -19.01 6.62 -7.57
CA ILE A 155 -19.22 5.67 -6.46
C ILE A 155 -20.37 4.71 -6.79
N VAL A 156 -21.49 5.22 -7.30
CA VAL A 156 -22.70 4.40 -7.55
C VAL A 156 -22.45 3.31 -8.61
N PRO A 157 -22.00 3.62 -9.86
CA PRO A 157 -21.77 2.59 -10.85
C PRO A 157 -20.66 1.61 -10.44
N MET A 158 -19.64 2.08 -9.70
CA MET A 158 -18.59 1.19 -9.17
C MET A 158 -19.16 0.24 -8.12
N ALA A 159 -19.95 0.71 -7.18
CA ALA A 159 -20.60 -0.12 -6.17
C ALA A 159 -21.52 -1.17 -6.82
N LEU A 160 -22.35 -0.75 -7.79
CA LEU A 160 -23.21 -1.66 -8.53
C LEU A 160 -22.40 -2.74 -9.28
N MET A 161 -21.28 -2.37 -9.88
CA MET A 161 -20.42 -3.32 -10.57
C MET A 161 -19.81 -4.34 -9.60
N PHE A 162 -19.36 -3.89 -8.43
CA PHE A 162 -18.80 -4.77 -7.39
C PHE A 162 -19.82 -5.74 -6.81
N GLU A 163 -21.09 -5.36 -6.72
CA GLU A 163 -22.18 -6.23 -6.25
C GLU A 163 -22.73 -7.14 -7.37
N ALA A 164 -22.93 -6.57 -8.56
CA ALA A 164 -23.59 -7.29 -9.65
C ALA A 164 -22.71 -8.39 -10.26
N LEU A 165 -21.40 -8.20 -10.36
CA LEU A 165 -20.50 -9.19 -10.98
C LEU A 165 -20.43 -10.51 -10.18
N PRO A 166 -20.15 -10.51 -8.87
CA PRO A 166 -20.20 -11.71 -8.06
C PRO A 166 -21.59 -12.38 -8.08
N ALA A 167 -22.67 -11.58 -8.00
CA ALA A 167 -24.02 -12.09 -8.07
C ALA A 167 -24.31 -12.82 -9.40
N LEU A 168 -23.82 -12.26 -10.52
CA LEU A 168 -23.94 -12.88 -11.84
C LEU A 168 -23.19 -14.21 -11.92
N TYR A 169 -21.96 -14.28 -11.40
CA TYR A 169 -21.18 -15.52 -11.38
C TYR A 169 -21.82 -16.63 -10.55
N HIS A 170 -22.44 -16.29 -9.42
CA HIS A 170 -23.19 -17.23 -8.61
C HIS A 170 -24.51 -17.65 -9.29
N ALA A 171 -25.23 -16.71 -9.89
CA ALA A 171 -26.49 -16.99 -10.60
C ALA A 171 -26.28 -17.87 -11.85
N THR A 172 -25.16 -17.73 -12.53
CA THR A 172 -24.81 -18.56 -13.71
C THR A 172 -24.14 -19.88 -13.33
N HIS A 173 -24.01 -20.21 -12.04
CA HIS A 173 -23.38 -21.42 -11.50
C HIS A 173 -21.93 -21.65 -11.98
N ILE A 174 -21.26 -20.60 -12.48
CA ILE A 174 -19.84 -20.65 -12.86
C ILE A 174 -18.98 -20.85 -11.61
N ILE A 175 -19.41 -20.30 -10.48
CA ILE A 175 -18.71 -20.41 -9.20
C ILE A 175 -19.68 -20.95 -8.15
N PRO A 176 -19.29 -21.98 -7.36
CA PRO A 176 -20.08 -22.47 -6.25
C PRO A 176 -20.41 -21.36 -5.25
N ALA A 177 -21.62 -21.39 -4.68
CA ALA A 177 -22.13 -20.36 -3.77
C ALA A 177 -21.32 -20.24 -2.46
N ASP A 178 -20.54 -21.26 -2.11
CA ASP A 178 -19.67 -21.31 -0.93
C ASP A 178 -18.31 -20.63 -1.15
N LYS A 179 -17.95 -20.31 -2.41
CA LYS A 179 -16.65 -19.69 -2.74
C LYS A 179 -16.77 -18.18 -2.92
N LYS A 180 -15.89 -17.45 -2.24
CA LYS A 180 -15.76 -15.99 -2.38
C LYS A 180 -14.88 -15.65 -3.57
N VAL A 181 -15.34 -14.73 -4.42
CA VAL A 181 -14.65 -14.31 -5.66
C VAL A 181 -13.77 -13.06 -5.44
N SER A 182 -13.69 -12.56 -4.22
CA SER A 182 -13.07 -11.26 -3.89
C SER A 182 -11.65 -11.11 -4.44
N ILE A 183 -10.77 -12.09 -4.22
CA ILE A 183 -9.37 -12.02 -4.69
C ILE A 183 -9.29 -12.00 -6.21
N SER A 184 -10.03 -12.91 -6.88
CA SER A 184 -10.04 -13.00 -8.34
C SER A 184 -10.58 -11.73 -8.99
N PHE A 185 -11.53 -11.08 -8.36
CA PHE A 185 -12.11 -9.83 -8.82
C PHE A 185 -11.12 -8.67 -8.71
N PHE A 186 -10.47 -8.49 -7.54
CA PHE A 186 -9.41 -7.51 -7.37
C PHE A 186 -8.23 -7.74 -8.31
N LEU A 187 -7.83 -9.00 -8.50
CA LEU A 187 -6.80 -9.37 -9.46
C LEU A 187 -7.19 -8.96 -10.89
N GLY A 188 -8.46 -9.20 -11.29
CA GLY A 188 -8.98 -8.81 -12.60
C GLY A 188 -8.95 -7.30 -12.83
N ILE A 189 -9.34 -6.50 -11.84
CA ILE A 189 -9.31 -5.02 -11.91
C ILE A 189 -7.88 -4.52 -12.06
N THR A 190 -6.92 -5.13 -11.38
CA THR A 190 -5.52 -4.68 -11.42
C THR A 190 -4.78 -5.16 -12.66
N VAL A 191 -5.00 -6.40 -13.09
CA VAL A 191 -4.38 -6.99 -14.29
C VAL A 191 -5.02 -6.45 -15.58
N GLY A 192 -6.32 -6.12 -15.57
CA GLY A 192 -7.05 -5.64 -16.74
C GLY A 192 -6.39 -4.44 -17.44
N PRO A 193 -6.13 -3.32 -16.76
CA PRO A 193 -5.45 -2.17 -17.33
C PRO A 193 -4.03 -2.50 -17.83
N MET A 194 -3.31 -3.39 -17.16
CA MET A 194 -1.98 -3.82 -17.62
C MET A 194 -2.06 -4.59 -18.94
N LEU A 195 -3.03 -5.49 -19.08
CA LEU A 195 -3.27 -6.21 -20.35
C LEU A 195 -3.67 -5.26 -21.46
N VAL A 196 -4.54 -4.29 -21.19
CA VAL A 196 -4.92 -3.26 -22.20
C VAL A 196 -3.69 -2.48 -22.62
N THR A 197 -2.86 -2.02 -21.68
CA THR A 197 -1.62 -1.29 -21.99
C THR A 197 -0.65 -2.16 -22.79
N LEU A 198 -0.51 -3.44 -22.45
CA LEU A 198 0.31 -4.38 -23.22
C LEU A 198 -0.20 -4.54 -24.66
N LEU A 199 -1.51 -4.70 -24.85
CA LEU A 199 -2.12 -4.78 -26.17
C LEU A 199 -1.94 -3.49 -26.96
N GLU A 200 -2.01 -2.33 -26.32
CA GLU A 200 -1.72 -1.05 -26.94
C GLU A 200 -0.25 -0.92 -27.40
N LEU A 201 0.69 -1.41 -26.60
CA LEU A 201 2.12 -1.47 -26.94
C LEU A 201 2.41 -2.42 -28.10
N LEU A 202 1.63 -3.48 -28.27
CA LEU A 202 1.73 -4.42 -29.41
C LEU A 202 1.20 -3.80 -30.71
N ASN A 203 0.39 -2.77 -30.64
CA ASN A 203 -0.10 -2.05 -31.83
C ASN A 203 0.93 -1.00 -32.28
N PRO A 204 1.57 -1.13 -33.47
CA PRO A 204 2.63 -0.22 -33.91
C PRO A 204 2.17 1.25 -33.96
N ARG A 205 0.94 1.51 -34.43
CA ARG A 205 0.41 2.88 -34.54
C ARG A 205 0.21 3.57 -33.20
N ARG A 206 -0.23 2.81 -32.18
CA ARG A 206 -0.40 3.36 -30.84
C ARG A 206 0.93 3.51 -30.11
N ARG A 207 1.87 2.60 -30.34
CA ARG A 207 3.22 2.70 -29.79
C ARG A 207 3.98 3.93 -30.30
N GLU A 208 3.83 4.29 -31.59
CA GLU A 208 4.42 5.50 -32.16
C GLU A 208 3.80 6.80 -31.62
N ALA A 209 2.53 6.77 -31.21
CA ALA A 209 1.84 7.91 -30.62
C ALA A 209 2.22 8.13 -29.12
N LEU A 210 2.89 7.18 -28.49
CA LEU A 210 3.37 7.37 -27.11
C LEU A 210 4.50 8.42 -27.10
N PRO A 211 4.49 9.33 -26.11
CA PRO A 211 5.56 10.33 -26.02
C PRO A 211 6.90 9.63 -25.83
N HIS A 212 7.74 9.70 -26.84
CA HIS A 212 9.12 9.25 -26.77
C HIS A 212 9.88 10.30 -25.97
N GLY A 213 10.05 10.06 -24.68
CA GLY A 213 10.86 10.93 -23.84
C GLY A 213 12.30 10.94 -24.34
N ASP A 214 12.92 12.11 -24.40
CA ASP A 214 14.35 12.26 -24.65
C ASP A 214 15.12 11.30 -23.74
N ARG A 215 16.04 10.54 -24.35
CA ARG A 215 16.94 9.62 -23.63
C ARG A 215 17.90 10.41 -22.77
N THR A 216 17.43 11.06 -21.75
CA THR A 216 18.27 11.70 -20.74
C THR A 216 19.00 10.57 -19.99
N ARG A 217 20.29 10.42 -20.25
CA ARG A 217 21.16 9.56 -19.45
C ARG A 217 21.16 10.12 -18.03
N THR A 218 20.35 9.55 -17.16
CA THR A 218 20.37 9.87 -15.74
C THR A 218 21.71 9.35 -15.19
N ALA A 219 22.65 10.27 -14.96
CA ALA A 219 23.93 9.93 -14.38
C ALA A 219 23.77 9.54 -12.91
N LEU A 220 23.41 8.28 -12.65
CA LEU A 220 23.31 7.71 -11.30
C LEU A 220 24.64 7.68 -10.54
N LEU A 221 25.78 7.80 -11.23
CA LEU A 221 27.07 7.38 -10.73
C LEU A 221 28.12 8.50 -10.56
N ARG A 222 27.76 9.78 -10.68
CA ARG A 222 28.76 10.85 -10.66
C ARG A 222 28.92 11.64 -9.36
N SER A 223 28.05 11.49 -8.39
CA SER A 223 28.36 11.93 -7.03
C SER A 223 29.02 10.77 -6.30
N GLY A 224 30.34 10.83 -6.15
CA GLY A 224 31.11 9.78 -5.50
C GLY A 224 30.45 9.31 -4.20
N PHE A 225 30.49 8.02 -3.98
CA PHE A 225 30.14 7.36 -2.72
C PHE A 225 31.04 7.94 -1.61
N ARG A 226 30.79 9.17 -1.18
CA ARG A 226 31.38 9.71 0.04
C ARG A 226 30.61 9.12 1.21
N SER A 227 31.26 8.28 1.99
CA SER A 227 30.68 7.55 3.12
C SER A 227 29.98 8.47 4.15
N GLN A 228 30.32 9.77 4.19
CA GLN A 228 29.63 10.78 5.00
C GLN A 228 28.21 11.14 4.50
N ALA A 229 27.88 10.86 3.24
CA ALA A 229 26.56 11.13 2.67
C ALA A 229 25.53 10.04 2.97
N LEU A 230 25.92 8.94 3.62
CA LEU A 230 25.04 7.82 3.97
C LEU A 230 24.39 7.94 5.35
N MET A 231 24.80 8.90 6.17
CA MET A 231 24.15 9.13 7.48
C MET A 231 22.78 9.80 7.30
N PRO A 232 21.69 9.20 7.82
CA PRO A 232 20.34 9.76 7.68
C PRO A 232 20.20 11.21 8.13
N GLY A 233 20.96 11.63 9.15
CA GLY A 233 20.95 12.98 9.70
C GLY A 233 21.44 14.08 8.75
N ASN A 234 22.21 13.72 7.71
CA ASN A 234 22.72 14.67 6.72
C ASN A 234 21.86 14.72 5.43
N LEU A 235 20.97 13.74 5.26
CA LEU A 235 20.14 13.60 4.06
C LEU A 235 18.79 14.30 4.18
N VAL A 236 18.28 14.38 5.39
CA VAL A 236 16.95 14.91 5.69
C VAL A 236 17.09 16.04 6.72
N THR A 237 16.53 17.19 6.43
CA THR A 237 16.52 18.31 7.37
C THR A 237 15.66 17.98 8.59
N ARG A 238 15.95 18.60 9.73
CA ARG A 238 15.13 18.42 10.96
C ARG A 238 13.63 18.67 10.70
N SER A 239 13.34 19.65 9.86
CA SER A 239 11.96 19.97 9.49
C SER A 239 11.31 18.87 8.64
N GLU A 240 12.02 18.29 7.66
CA GLU A 240 11.51 17.17 6.87
C GLU A 240 11.27 15.94 7.75
N GLY A 241 12.19 15.62 8.65
CA GLY A 241 12.05 14.52 9.60
C GLY A 241 10.85 14.69 10.52
N TRP A 242 10.67 15.88 11.08
CA TRP A 242 9.53 16.20 11.93
C TRP A 242 8.20 16.05 11.18
N TRP A 243 8.08 16.65 9.99
CA TRP A 243 6.86 16.53 9.18
C TRP A 243 6.58 15.09 8.77
N SER A 244 7.60 14.30 8.41
CA SER A 244 7.45 12.89 8.09
C SER A 244 6.92 12.08 9.28
N THR A 245 7.48 12.30 10.47
CA THR A 245 7.03 11.65 11.71
C THR A 245 5.61 12.07 12.09
N ALA A 246 5.31 13.36 12.07
CA ALA A 246 4.00 13.89 12.43
C ALA A 246 2.91 13.38 11.46
N MET A 247 3.16 13.41 10.16
CA MET A 247 2.20 12.96 9.15
C MET A 247 2.03 11.44 9.16
N ALA A 248 3.10 10.66 9.39
CA ALA A 248 3.01 9.22 9.56
C ALA A 248 2.18 8.86 10.80
N ALA A 249 2.40 9.53 11.93
CA ALA A 249 1.60 9.32 13.13
C ALA A 249 0.14 9.73 12.94
N LEU A 250 -0.13 10.84 12.26
CA LEU A 250 -1.48 11.32 11.96
C LEU A 250 -2.24 10.38 11.01
N SER A 251 -1.54 9.78 10.05
CA SER A 251 -2.16 8.89 9.06
C SER A 251 -2.53 7.52 9.64
N THR A 252 -1.83 7.05 10.65
CA THR A 252 -2.03 5.71 11.23
C THR A 252 -3.45 5.48 11.76
N PRO A 253 -4.09 6.38 12.54
CA PRO A 253 -5.47 6.20 12.98
C PRO A 253 -6.50 6.30 11.83
N LEU A 254 -6.12 6.84 10.68
CA LEU A 254 -6.97 6.98 9.50
C LEU A 254 -6.89 5.76 8.56
N PHE A 255 -6.53 4.60 9.08
CA PHE A 255 -6.24 3.35 8.37
C PHE A 255 -7.38 2.83 7.47
N MET A 256 -8.61 3.25 7.70
CA MET A 256 -9.77 2.88 6.88
C MET A 256 -9.87 3.70 5.58
N LEU A 257 -9.20 4.85 5.52
CA LEU A 257 -9.18 5.70 4.34
C LEU A 257 -8.22 5.13 3.27
N SER A 258 -8.41 5.56 2.02
CA SER A 258 -7.51 5.16 0.93
C SER A 258 -6.06 5.57 1.23
N PRO A 259 -5.10 4.64 1.25
CA PRO A 259 -3.70 4.95 1.49
C PRO A 259 -3.13 5.95 0.47
N VAL A 260 -3.48 5.80 -0.81
CA VAL A 260 -3.06 6.72 -1.89
C VAL A 260 -3.63 8.12 -1.68
N GLY A 261 -4.94 8.18 -1.36
CA GLY A 261 -5.61 9.45 -1.08
C GLY A 261 -5.03 10.18 0.12
N LEU A 262 -4.75 9.48 1.22
CA LEU A 262 -4.10 10.05 2.41
C LEU A 262 -2.67 10.51 2.10
N THR A 263 -1.89 9.70 1.38
CA THR A 263 -0.52 10.05 1.01
C THR A 263 -0.50 11.35 0.20
N PHE A 264 -1.39 11.49 -0.77
CA PHE A 264 -1.51 12.71 -1.55
C PHE A 264 -1.97 13.89 -0.69
N LEU A 265 -3.06 13.74 0.06
CA LEU A 265 -3.67 14.82 0.82
C LEU A 265 -2.75 15.37 1.92
N LEU A 266 -2.21 14.49 2.77
CA LEU A 266 -1.34 14.87 3.87
C LEU A 266 0.05 15.28 3.37
N GLY A 267 0.53 14.66 2.29
CA GLY A 267 1.77 15.05 1.63
C GLY A 267 1.73 16.48 1.11
N GLU A 268 0.70 16.85 0.34
CA GLU A 268 0.50 18.22 -0.13
C GLU A 268 0.24 19.21 1.02
N ALA A 269 -0.51 18.81 2.04
CA ALA A 269 -0.75 19.64 3.22
C ALA A 269 0.58 19.99 3.93
N SER A 270 1.55 19.08 3.99
CA SER A 270 2.85 19.28 4.61
C SER A 270 3.69 20.39 3.95
N VAL A 271 3.43 20.67 2.67
CA VAL A 271 4.16 21.64 1.86
C VAL A 271 3.32 22.84 1.40
N ALA A 272 2.04 22.90 1.77
CA ALA A 272 1.10 23.92 1.28
C ALA A 272 1.54 25.36 1.58
N ARG A 273 2.26 25.57 2.68
CA ARG A 273 2.77 26.89 3.08
C ARG A 273 4.12 27.27 2.46
N MET A 274 4.78 26.33 1.76
CA MET A 274 6.08 26.56 1.13
C MET A 274 5.89 27.07 -0.30
N LYS A 275 5.98 28.38 -0.52
CA LYS A 275 5.74 28.98 -1.84
C LYS A 275 7.03 29.41 -2.55
N ASP A 276 8.11 29.67 -1.82
CA ASP A 276 9.26 30.40 -2.34
C ASP A 276 10.35 29.52 -2.98
N ASP A 277 10.41 28.22 -2.66
CA ASP A 277 11.44 27.32 -3.19
C ASP A 277 10.83 26.00 -3.64
N PRO A 278 10.59 25.83 -4.96
CA PRO A 278 9.97 24.62 -5.50
C PRO A 278 10.83 23.37 -5.30
N VAL A 279 12.16 23.50 -5.23
CA VAL A 279 13.06 22.36 -5.00
C VAL A 279 12.93 21.87 -3.56
N ARG A 280 13.04 22.76 -2.59
CA ARG A 280 12.87 22.41 -1.16
C ARG A 280 11.47 21.90 -0.86
N ARG A 281 10.45 22.49 -1.50
CA ARG A 281 9.06 22.02 -1.42
C ARG A 281 8.96 20.57 -1.87
N SER A 282 9.51 20.25 -3.04
CA SER A 282 9.46 18.90 -3.60
C SER A 282 10.31 17.91 -2.82
N GLN A 283 11.45 18.31 -2.28
CA GLN A 283 12.27 17.48 -1.40
C GLN A 283 11.51 17.08 -0.14
N ARG A 284 10.85 18.04 0.53
CA ARG A 284 9.99 17.73 1.69
C ARG A 284 8.82 16.85 1.29
N ALA A 285 8.11 17.18 0.21
CA ALA A 285 6.97 16.40 -0.27
C ALA A 285 7.34 14.94 -0.48
N VAL A 286 8.43 14.66 -1.19
CA VAL A 286 8.91 13.29 -1.46
C VAL A 286 9.23 12.55 -0.15
N THR A 287 9.92 13.19 0.79
CA THR A 287 10.27 12.57 2.08
C THR A 287 9.02 12.23 2.89
N VAL A 288 8.08 13.18 3.00
CA VAL A 288 6.83 13.01 3.75
C VAL A 288 5.92 11.99 3.07
N MET A 289 5.74 12.08 1.76
CA MET A 289 4.89 11.13 1.01
C MET A 289 5.45 9.71 1.08
N SER A 290 6.78 9.52 1.06
CA SER A 290 7.38 8.20 1.27
C SER A 290 7.12 7.66 2.67
N ALA A 291 7.16 8.50 3.70
CA ALA A 291 6.76 8.09 5.04
C ALA A 291 5.28 7.71 5.10
N LEU A 292 4.42 8.50 4.48
CA LEU A 292 2.98 8.26 4.40
C LEU A 292 2.65 6.97 3.63
N THR A 293 3.30 6.70 2.51
CA THR A 293 3.13 5.46 1.75
C THR A 293 3.29 4.24 2.65
N HIS A 294 4.31 4.21 3.49
CA HIS A 294 4.56 3.09 4.39
C HIS A 294 3.60 3.09 5.58
N SER A 295 3.39 4.26 6.21
CA SER A 295 2.53 4.33 7.39
C SER A 295 1.07 4.01 7.08
N THR A 296 0.51 4.54 6.01
CA THR A 296 -0.89 4.27 5.61
C THR A 296 -1.10 2.83 5.19
N TYR A 297 -0.12 2.25 4.48
CA TYR A 297 -0.19 0.87 4.05
C TYR A 297 -0.12 -0.09 5.24
N LEU A 298 0.89 0.05 6.08
CA LEU A 298 1.09 -0.82 7.25
C LEU A 298 -0.05 -0.71 8.25
N ALA A 299 -0.52 0.51 8.53
CA ALA A 299 -1.69 0.72 9.39
C ALA A 299 -2.96 0.10 8.80
N GLY A 300 -3.16 0.25 7.48
CA GLY A 300 -4.29 -0.33 6.75
C GLY A 300 -4.31 -1.86 6.71
N VAL A 301 -3.22 -2.51 7.05
CA VAL A 301 -3.12 -3.98 7.17
C VAL A 301 -3.09 -4.43 8.63
N ILE A 302 -2.16 -3.89 9.43
CA ILE A 302 -1.90 -4.37 10.80
C ILE A 302 -3.11 -4.15 11.71
N ILE A 303 -3.72 -2.96 11.67
CA ILE A 303 -4.85 -2.64 12.55
C ILE A 303 -6.07 -3.52 12.23
N PRO A 304 -6.55 -3.63 10.97
CA PRO A 304 -7.64 -4.53 10.65
C PRO A 304 -7.33 -5.99 10.98
N LEU A 305 -6.11 -6.45 10.70
CA LEU A 305 -5.73 -7.84 10.92
C LEU A 305 -5.74 -8.21 12.41
N VAL A 306 -5.17 -7.35 13.26
CA VAL A 306 -4.98 -7.63 14.69
C VAL A 306 -6.24 -7.29 15.51
N ALA A 307 -6.92 -6.18 15.19
CA ALA A 307 -8.04 -5.67 15.99
C ALA A 307 -9.40 -6.18 15.53
N LEU A 308 -9.61 -6.31 14.22
CA LEU A 308 -10.94 -6.55 13.64
C LEU A 308 -11.12 -7.96 13.09
N GLY A 309 -10.05 -8.59 12.57
CA GLY A 309 -10.09 -9.91 11.94
C GLY A 309 -10.79 -9.93 10.57
N PHE A 310 -11.08 -8.76 9.97
CA PHE A 310 -11.65 -8.63 8.63
C PHE A 310 -11.10 -7.39 7.91
N PRO A 311 -11.02 -7.39 6.58
CA PRO A 311 -10.44 -6.29 5.81
C PRO A 311 -11.38 -5.07 5.80
N VAL A 312 -10.84 -3.87 6.07
CA VAL A 312 -11.59 -2.60 6.09
C VAL A 312 -10.92 -1.50 5.27
N SER A 313 -9.88 -1.83 4.52
CA SER A 313 -9.17 -0.89 3.65
C SER A 313 -8.86 -1.55 2.30
N GLY A 314 -8.58 -0.76 1.27
CA GLY A 314 -8.21 -1.31 -0.04
C GLY A 314 -6.96 -2.20 0.00
N VAL A 315 -5.99 -1.88 0.87
CA VAL A 315 -4.77 -2.70 1.01
C VAL A 315 -5.00 -3.99 1.81
N SER A 316 -5.95 -3.99 2.74
CA SER A 316 -6.33 -5.21 3.46
C SER A 316 -7.24 -6.11 2.63
N ALA A 317 -8.13 -5.55 1.81
CA ALA A 317 -9.05 -6.29 0.95
C ALA A 317 -8.39 -6.83 -0.34
N GLY A 318 -7.28 -6.23 -0.79
CA GLY A 318 -6.52 -6.66 -1.96
C GLY A 318 -5.25 -7.43 -1.58
N PRO A 319 -4.09 -6.74 -1.50
CA PRO A 319 -2.79 -7.39 -1.33
C PRO A 319 -2.66 -8.26 -0.08
N ALA A 320 -3.30 -7.85 1.03
CA ALA A 320 -3.24 -8.56 2.31
C ALA A 320 -4.39 -9.55 2.54
N MET A 321 -5.31 -9.70 1.59
CA MET A 321 -6.46 -10.59 1.73
C MET A 321 -6.11 -12.02 2.18
N PRO A 322 -5.02 -12.65 1.67
CA PRO A 322 -4.63 -13.99 2.12
C PRO A 322 -4.36 -14.10 3.63
N LEU A 323 -3.97 -13.01 4.29
CA LEU A 323 -3.77 -13.00 5.75
C LEU A 323 -5.10 -13.11 6.52
N PHE A 324 -6.19 -12.59 5.95
CA PHE A 324 -7.52 -12.60 6.55
C PHE A 324 -8.28 -13.90 6.26
N GLU A 325 -7.97 -14.59 5.18
CA GLU A 325 -8.55 -15.89 4.81
C GLU A 325 -7.86 -17.05 5.53
N ALA A 326 -6.63 -16.85 6.02
CA ALA A 326 -5.98 -17.80 6.92
C ALA A 326 -6.79 -17.96 8.22
N PRO A 327 -6.76 -19.12 8.89
CA PRO A 327 -7.42 -19.26 10.19
C PRO A 327 -6.90 -18.16 11.12
N PRO A 328 -7.78 -17.51 11.92
CA PRO A 328 -7.47 -16.28 12.66
C PRO A 328 -6.50 -16.58 13.81
N VAL A 329 -5.23 -16.57 13.51
CA VAL A 329 -4.12 -16.80 14.45
C VAL A 329 -3.50 -15.48 14.91
N TYR A 330 -3.97 -14.37 14.34
CA TYR A 330 -3.43 -13.04 14.63
C TYR A 330 -4.23 -12.28 15.70
N ASP A 331 -5.38 -12.83 16.13
CA ASP A 331 -6.24 -12.20 17.14
C ASP A 331 -5.74 -12.53 18.54
N LEU A 332 -5.37 -11.50 19.28
CA LEU A 332 -4.84 -11.61 20.64
C LEU A 332 -5.86 -12.19 21.65
N ASP A 333 -7.18 -12.05 21.37
CA ASP A 333 -8.27 -12.50 22.26
C ASP A 333 -8.93 -13.81 21.84
N HIS A 334 -8.69 -14.30 20.61
CA HIS A 334 -9.40 -15.49 20.08
C HIS A 334 -8.62 -16.79 20.23
N GLN A 335 -7.36 -16.78 20.65
CA GLN A 335 -6.59 -17.99 20.86
C GLN A 335 -7.22 -18.90 21.94
N ASP A 336 -7.81 -18.33 22.98
CA ASP A 336 -8.45 -19.10 24.06
C ASP A 336 -9.85 -19.64 23.69
N ARG A 337 -10.62 -18.95 22.86
CA ARG A 337 -12.00 -19.35 22.54
C ARG A 337 -12.10 -20.40 21.45
N LYS A 338 -11.17 -20.49 20.50
CA LYS A 338 -11.21 -21.50 19.43
C LYS A 338 -10.56 -22.81 19.79
N SER A 339 -9.51 -22.81 20.61
CA SER A 339 -8.96 -24.05 21.16
C SER A 339 -10.02 -24.80 21.99
N THR A 340 -10.85 -24.07 22.72
CA THR A 340 -11.97 -24.62 23.50
C THR A 340 -13.10 -25.18 22.62
N ARG A 341 -13.39 -24.56 21.45
CA ARG A 341 -14.43 -25.05 20.53
C ARG A 341 -13.99 -26.25 19.68
N LEU A 342 -12.73 -26.30 19.24
CA LEU A 342 -12.16 -27.45 18.55
C LEU A 342 -12.08 -28.69 19.45
N ASN A 343 -11.66 -28.52 20.72
CA ASN A 343 -11.68 -29.60 21.69
C ASN A 343 -13.10 -30.08 22.06
N SER A 344 -14.09 -29.19 22.06
CA SER A 344 -15.47 -29.57 22.33
C SER A 344 -16.16 -30.28 21.16
N SER A 345 -15.73 -30.05 19.93
CA SER A 345 -16.26 -30.79 18.76
C SER A 345 -15.64 -32.19 18.62
N HIS A 346 -14.38 -32.38 19.00
CA HIS A 346 -13.75 -33.71 19.05
C HIS A 346 -14.26 -34.57 20.22
N ALA A 347 -14.64 -33.95 21.32
CA ALA A 347 -15.24 -34.68 22.47
C ALA A 347 -16.70 -35.15 22.27
N ARG A 348 -17.36 -34.72 21.19
CA ARG A 348 -18.72 -35.18 20.83
C ARG A 348 -18.75 -36.26 19.75
N LEU A 349 -17.61 -36.67 19.22
CA LEU A 349 -17.45 -37.71 18.21
C LEU A 349 -16.73 -38.97 18.74
N SER A 350 -16.45 -39.01 20.04
CA SER A 350 -16.07 -40.21 20.81
C SER A 350 -17.21 -40.60 21.78
#